data_8d4180adeed6d16e78c30dc24306fa91
#
_entry.id   8d4180adeed6d16e78c30dc24306fa91
#
_cell.length_a   1.000
_cell.length_b   1.000
_cell.length_c   1.000
_cell.angle_alpha   90.00
_cell.angle_beta   90.00
_cell.angle_gamma   90.00
#
_symmetry.space_group_name_H-M   'P 1'
#
loop_
_entity.id
_entity.type
_entity.pdbx_description
1 polymer ?
#
loop_
_entity_poly.entity_id
_entity_poly.type
_entity_poly.pdbx_seq_one_letter_code
_entity_poly.pdbx_strand_id
1 'polypeptide(L)'
;MEIFNPIQYAVGLNSNIKLNNLGKNVYFGQGLQKDTFQSTSPTRFCNELEIKKLISQNPDLKKILKDNKIPIRLNMAELKDLMENHCKVTQEVSVEIFKNLPAALKQQVNIKTLKEGAILHDFGKVLIPAEILNKKGVLTDDEHRIMDLHSVIGYELLKNTDLDDNILTLIRYHHENSDGHRNFVPDINLQIVNLADKYSALTEKRVYKEALTPQQALMIIYSDVQKGKVHPFLFNALVKSVNEKTANVNVTKC
;
A
#
# COMPACT_ATOMS: atom_id res chain seq x y z
N MET A 1 -23.35 -11.64 -25.34
CA MET A 1 -22.14 -11.37 -24.52
C MET A 1 -22.60 -10.50 -23.35
N GLU A 2 -22.99 -11.15 -22.24
CA GLU A 2 -23.43 -10.41 -21.05
C GLU A 2 -22.28 -9.59 -20.51
N ILE A 3 -22.50 -8.30 -20.35
CA ILE A 3 -21.49 -7.38 -19.78
C ILE A 3 -21.36 -7.75 -18.31
N PHE A 4 -20.21 -8.31 -17.94
CA PHE A 4 -19.87 -8.64 -16.56
C PHE A 4 -20.02 -7.39 -15.68
N ASN A 5 -20.94 -7.43 -14.73
CA ASN A 5 -21.15 -6.37 -13.76
C ASN A 5 -20.57 -6.79 -12.40
N PRO A 6 -19.39 -6.29 -12.01
CA PRO A 6 -18.74 -6.66 -10.75
C PRO A 6 -19.58 -6.30 -9.52
N ILE A 7 -20.52 -5.37 -9.65
CA ILE A 7 -21.42 -4.94 -8.58
C ILE A 7 -22.44 -6.02 -8.24
N GLN A 8 -23.01 -6.71 -9.25
CA GLN A 8 -23.95 -7.81 -9.03
C GLN A 8 -23.28 -9.03 -8.40
N TYR A 9 -22.02 -9.28 -8.73
CA TYR A 9 -21.27 -10.42 -8.19
C TYR A 9 -20.93 -10.25 -6.70
N ALA A 10 -20.60 -9.02 -6.26
CA ALA A 10 -20.32 -8.72 -4.85
C ALA A 10 -21.51 -8.98 -3.92
N VAL A 11 -22.73 -8.85 -4.43
CA VAL A 11 -23.99 -9.12 -3.67
C VAL A 11 -24.27 -10.62 -3.52
N GLY A 12 -23.84 -11.44 -4.51
CA GLY A 12 -24.06 -12.90 -4.49
C GLY A 12 -23.11 -13.71 -3.61
N LEU A 13 -21.95 -13.16 -3.24
CA LEU A 13 -20.94 -13.86 -2.43
C LEU A 13 -21.25 -13.92 -0.92
N ASN A 14 -22.31 -13.26 -0.47
CA ASN A 14 -22.61 -13.12 0.96
C ASN A 14 -23.24 -14.37 1.62
N SER A 15 -23.51 -15.46 0.91
CA SER A 15 -24.36 -16.52 1.47
C SER A 15 -23.69 -17.86 1.78
N ASN A 16 -22.44 -18.16 1.36
CA ASN A 16 -21.92 -19.53 1.50
C ASN A 16 -20.40 -19.70 1.74
N ILE A 17 -19.72 -18.83 2.48
CA ILE A 17 -18.34 -19.14 2.89
C ILE A 17 -18.30 -19.42 4.39
N LYS A 18 -18.29 -20.71 4.77
CA LYS A 18 -17.95 -21.15 6.13
C LYS A 18 -16.49 -20.79 6.41
N LEU A 19 -16.29 -20.02 7.47
CA LEU A 19 -14.98 -19.70 8.09
C LEU A 19 -14.36 -20.95 8.72
N ASN A 20 -13.88 -21.90 7.94
CA ASN A 20 -13.09 -23.00 8.46
C ASN A 20 -11.64 -22.83 7.99
N ASN A 21 -10.75 -22.72 8.97
CA ASN A 21 -9.29 -22.72 8.90
C ASN A 21 -8.61 -21.35 8.63
N LEU A 22 -8.76 -20.42 9.58
CA LEU A 22 -7.69 -19.50 9.91
C LEU A 22 -6.92 -20.08 11.10
N GLY A 23 -5.70 -20.55 10.84
CA GLY A 23 -4.83 -21.18 11.83
C GLY A 23 -4.60 -20.30 13.05
N LYS A 24 -4.74 -20.94 14.22
CA LYS A 24 -4.44 -20.36 15.54
C LYS A 24 -2.95 -20.06 15.63
N ASN A 25 -2.57 -18.81 15.58
CA ASN A 25 -1.42 -18.27 16.30
C ASN A 25 -1.62 -16.76 16.42
N VAL A 26 -2.33 -16.38 17.49
CA VAL A 26 -2.52 -14.99 17.90
C VAL A 26 -1.57 -14.75 19.06
N TYR A 27 -0.57 -13.91 18.86
CA TYR A 27 0.17 -13.32 19.97
C TYR A 27 -0.67 -12.19 20.58
N PHE A 28 -1.23 -12.42 21.76
CA PHE A 28 -1.83 -11.38 22.60
C PHE A 28 -0.72 -10.68 23.40
N GLY A 29 -0.40 -9.44 23.03
CA GLY A 29 0.32 -8.51 23.90
C GLY A 29 -0.70 -7.70 24.69
N GLN A 30 -0.77 -7.90 25.99
CA GLN A 30 -1.53 -7.05 26.94
C GLN A 30 -0.79 -5.73 27.15
N GLY A 31 -1.55 -4.62 27.23
CA GLY A 31 -1.04 -3.39 27.80
C GLY A 31 -1.70 -2.13 27.23
N LEU A 32 -2.89 -1.79 27.75
CA LEU A 32 -3.46 -0.44 27.62
C LEU A 32 -2.67 0.53 28.48
N GLN A 33 -1.69 1.24 27.93
CA GLN A 33 -1.18 2.50 28.50
C GLN A 33 -1.82 3.67 27.74
N LYS A 34 -2.41 4.58 28.49
CA LYS A 34 -2.86 5.90 28.01
C LYS A 34 -1.62 6.74 27.76
N ASP A 35 -1.11 6.72 26.54
CA ASP A 35 -0.07 7.66 26.14
C ASP A 35 -0.70 8.89 25.52
N THR A 36 -0.29 10.04 26.05
CA THR A 36 -0.55 11.37 25.53
C THR A 36 0.01 11.48 24.11
N PHE A 37 -0.88 11.41 23.14
CA PHE A 37 -0.55 11.38 21.72
C PHE A 37 -0.03 12.73 21.24
N GLN A 38 1.27 12.91 21.17
CA GLN A 38 1.85 13.87 20.24
C GLN A 38 1.77 13.23 18.84
N SER A 39 0.89 13.74 18.00
CA SER A 39 0.77 13.37 16.59
C SER A 39 2.06 13.71 15.86
N THR A 40 2.96 12.74 15.78
CA THR A 40 4.13 12.85 14.90
C THR A 40 3.67 12.58 13.47
N SER A 41 3.41 13.66 12.72
CA SER A 41 3.01 13.56 11.32
C SER A 41 4.05 12.76 10.52
N PRO A 42 3.66 11.83 9.62
CA PRO A 42 4.56 11.14 8.69
C PRO A 42 5.44 12.08 7.87
N THR A 43 5.01 13.33 7.68
CA THR A 43 5.75 14.40 6.98
C THR A 43 7.07 14.78 7.65
N ARG A 44 7.33 14.40 8.90
CA ARG A 44 8.61 14.63 9.58
C ARG A 44 9.81 14.02 8.84
N PHE A 45 9.58 12.92 8.11
CA PHE A 45 10.64 12.25 7.34
C PHE A 45 10.90 12.91 5.98
N CYS A 46 10.10 13.88 5.55
CA CYS A 46 10.25 14.56 4.24
C CYS A 46 11.30 15.69 4.25
N ASN A 47 12.22 15.72 5.23
CA ASN A 47 13.31 16.69 5.31
C ASN A 47 14.59 16.07 4.73
N GLU A 48 15.19 16.73 3.74
CA GLU A 48 16.40 16.25 3.07
C GLU A 48 17.57 16.02 4.03
N LEU A 49 17.75 16.91 5.01
CA LEU A 49 18.82 16.80 5.99
C LEU A 49 18.62 15.56 6.89
N GLU A 50 17.39 15.30 7.31
CA GLU A 50 17.05 14.13 8.11
C GLU A 50 17.27 12.83 7.33
N ILE A 51 16.85 12.77 6.06
CA ILE A 51 17.10 11.59 5.20
C ILE A 51 18.61 11.36 5.02
N LYS A 52 19.40 12.41 4.77
CA LYS A 52 20.86 12.30 4.68
C LYS A 52 21.49 11.77 5.98
N LYS A 53 20.98 12.18 7.13
CA LYS A 53 21.40 11.66 8.43
C LYS A 53 21.06 10.17 8.57
N LEU A 54 19.84 9.76 8.25
CA LEU A 54 19.43 8.35 8.28
C LEU A 54 20.34 7.49 7.37
N ILE A 55 20.64 7.94 6.17
CA ILE A 55 21.57 7.25 5.26
C ILE A 55 22.97 7.16 5.86
N SER A 56 23.47 8.26 6.45
CA SER A 56 24.82 8.31 7.01
C SER A 56 25.03 7.30 8.14
N GLN A 57 23.99 7.03 8.90
CA GLN A 57 23.97 6.16 10.07
C GLN A 57 23.63 4.70 9.76
N ASN A 58 23.27 4.36 8.49
CA ASN A 58 22.86 3.01 8.12
C ASN A 58 23.87 2.36 7.16
N PRO A 59 24.78 1.48 7.64
CA PRO A 59 25.75 0.79 6.82
C PRO A 59 25.09 -0.24 5.89
N ASP A 60 24.01 -0.89 6.30
CA ASP A 60 23.28 -1.89 5.49
C ASP A 60 22.65 -1.24 4.26
N LEU A 61 22.02 -0.08 4.44
CA LEU A 61 21.50 0.71 3.34
C LEU A 61 22.58 1.11 2.35
N LYS A 62 23.73 1.62 2.85
CA LYS A 62 24.87 1.97 1.99
C LYS A 62 25.37 0.78 1.20
N LYS A 63 25.40 -0.41 1.81
CA LYS A 63 25.78 -1.65 1.13
C LYS A 63 24.79 -2.00 0.03
N ILE A 64 23.48 -1.97 0.31
CA ILE A 64 22.43 -2.24 -0.69
C ILE A 64 22.56 -1.30 -1.89
N LEU A 65 22.71 0.00 -1.64
CA LEU A 65 22.86 0.99 -2.71
C LEU A 65 24.12 0.73 -3.55
N LYS A 66 25.25 0.44 -2.91
CA LYS A 66 26.51 0.13 -3.58
C LYS A 66 26.43 -1.13 -4.43
N ASP A 67 25.90 -2.21 -3.86
CA ASP A 67 25.81 -3.52 -4.53
C ASP A 67 24.91 -3.47 -5.77
N ASN A 68 23.89 -2.60 -5.76
CA ASN A 68 22.98 -2.39 -6.88
C ASN A 68 23.34 -1.18 -7.74
N LYS A 69 24.50 -0.53 -7.53
CA LYS A 69 24.99 0.63 -8.26
C LYS A 69 24.01 1.82 -8.25
N ILE A 70 23.23 1.96 -7.18
CA ILE A 70 22.30 3.07 -7.00
C ILE A 70 23.08 4.26 -6.41
N PRO A 71 23.13 5.43 -7.09
CA PRO A 71 23.79 6.60 -6.56
C PRO A 71 23.02 7.17 -5.35
N ILE A 72 23.75 7.67 -4.34
CA ILE A 72 23.12 8.37 -3.20
C ILE A 72 22.70 9.78 -3.66
N ARG A 73 21.57 9.84 -4.35
CA ARG A 73 20.94 11.08 -4.81
C ARG A 73 19.48 11.07 -4.39
N LEU A 74 19.06 12.10 -3.66
CA LEU A 74 17.69 12.20 -3.17
C LEU A 74 16.79 12.88 -4.21
N ASN A 75 15.68 12.23 -4.52
CA ASN A 75 14.64 12.77 -5.42
C ASN A 75 13.54 13.41 -4.54
N MET A 76 13.86 14.57 -3.95
CA MET A 76 12.95 15.20 -2.97
C MET A 76 11.68 15.75 -3.61
N ALA A 77 11.73 16.23 -4.85
CA ALA A 77 10.55 16.72 -5.58
C ALA A 77 9.58 15.57 -5.87
N GLU A 78 10.10 14.45 -6.35
CA GLU A 78 9.33 13.22 -6.62
C GLU A 78 8.76 12.62 -5.33
N LEU A 79 9.54 12.62 -4.24
CA LEU A 79 9.04 12.16 -2.93
C LEU A 79 7.86 13.01 -2.47
N LYS A 80 7.96 14.34 -2.57
CA LYS A 80 6.90 15.25 -2.16
C LYS A 80 5.63 15.01 -2.98
N ASP A 81 5.75 14.95 -4.30
CA ASP A 81 4.62 14.67 -5.21
C ASP A 81 3.97 13.32 -4.89
N LEU A 82 4.78 12.29 -4.69
CA LEU A 82 4.32 10.94 -4.33
C LEU A 82 3.53 10.94 -3.02
N MET A 83 4.05 11.61 -1.98
CA MET A 83 3.40 11.66 -0.65
C MET A 83 2.09 12.46 -0.68
N GLU A 84 2.05 13.58 -1.41
CA GLU A 84 0.88 14.47 -1.49
C GLU A 84 -0.24 13.91 -2.38
N ASN A 85 0.11 13.07 -3.34
CA ASN A 85 -0.81 12.49 -4.32
C ASN A 85 -1.02 10.99 -4.07
N HIS A 86 -0.17 10.13 -4.62
CA HIS A 86 -0.35 8.68 -4.61
C HIS A 86 -0.50 8.09 -3.20
N CYS A 87 0.44 8.36 -2.29
CA CYS A 87 0.41 7.79 -0.95
C CYS A 87 -0.82 8.27 -0.16
N LYS A 88 -1.22 9.53 -0.34
CA LYS A 88 -2.42 10.07 0.27
C LYS A 88 -3.69 9.40 -0.26
N VAL A 89 -3.81 9.22 -1.56
CA VAL A 89 -4.94 8.49 -2.18
C VAL A 89 -4.95 7.04 -1.70
N THR A 90 -3.80 6.37 -1.64
CA THR A 90 -3.68 5.01 -1.10
C THR A 90 -4.14 4.94 0.35
N GLN A 91 -3.79 5.93 1.19
CA GLN A 91 -4.28 6.01 2.57
C GLN A 91 -5.80 6.18 2.62
N GLU A 92 -6.35 7.09 1.83
CA GLU A 92 -7.80 7.34 1.78
C GLU A 92 -8.56 6.08 1.36
N VAL A 93 -8.11 5.40 0.31
CA VAL A 93 -8.71 4.14 -0.16
C VAL A 93 -8.60 3.05 0.90
N SER A 94 -7.45 2.94 1.58
CA SER A 94 -7.26 1.98 2.68
C SER A 94 -8.26 2.20 3.82
N VAL A 95 -8.49 3.45 4.21
CA VAL A 95 -9.46 3.81 5.24
C VAL A 95 -10.90 3.51 4.79
N GLU A 96 -11.24 3.76 3.53
CA GLU A 96 -12.56 3.43 3.00
C GLU A 96 -12.79 1.92 2.92
N ILE A 97 -11.78 1.13 2.53
CA ILE A 97 -11.85 -0.34 2.60
C ILE A 97 -12.11 -0.76 4.05
N PHE A 98 -11.35 -0.24 5.02
CA PHE A 98 -11.55 -0.53 6.44
C PHE A 98 -12.98 -0.24 6.91
N LYS A 99 -13.54 0.92 6.56
CA LYS A 99 -14.92 1.29 6.93
C LYS A 99 -15.96 0.29 6.42
N ASN A 100 -15.71 -0.32 5.28
CA ASN A 100 -16.61 -1.24 4.62
C ASN A 100 -16.35 -2.73 4.94
N LEU A 101 -15.36 -3.04 5.80
CA LEU A 101 -15.10 -4.42 6.23
C LEU A 101 -16.22 -4.97 7.13
N PRO A 102 -16.42 -6.30 7.13
CA PRO A 102 -17.18 -6.99 8.18
C PRO A 102 -16.59 -6.72 9.58
N ALA A 103 -17.46 -6.65 10.60
CA ALA A 103 -17.06 -6.33 11.98
C ALA A 103 -15.91 -7.21 12.52
N ALA A 104 -15.95 -8.51 12.24
CA ALA A 104 -14.91 -9.46 12.67
C ALA A 104 -13.52 -9.15 12.05
N LEU A 105 -13.47 -8.64 10.83
CA LEU A 105 -12.21 -8.23 10.19
C LEU A 105 -11.76 -6.85 10.66
N LYS A 106 -12.69 -5.92 10.93
CA LYS A 106 -12.35 -4.61 11.49
C LYS A 106 -11.59 -4.70 12.81
N GLN A 107 -11.94 -5.67 13.65
CA GLN A 107 -11.27 -5.91 14.95
C GLN A 107 -9.80 -6.32 14.82
N GLN A 108 -9.40 -6.84 13.65
CA GLN A 108 -8.03 -7.25 13.38
C GLN A 108 -7.18 -6.11 12.80
N VAL A 109 -7.79 -4.99 12.39
CA VAL A 109 -7.11 -3.86 11.78
C VAL A 109 -6.59 -2.90 12.84
N ASN A 110 -5.29 -2.62 12.82
CA ASN A 110 -4.73 -1.49 13.51
C ASN A 110 -4.79 -0.25 12.60
N ILE A 111 -5.72 0.66 12.90
CA ILE A 111 -5.97 1.85 12.07
C ILE A 111 -4.78 2.82 12.02
N LYS A 112 -3.94 2.87 13.06
CA LYS A 112 -2.71 3.66 13.06
C LYS A 112 -1.72 3.06 12.07
N THR A 113 -1.42 1.76 12.20
CA THR A 113 -0.55 1.03 11.27
C THR A 113 -1.04 1.17 9.82
N LEU A 114 -2.35 1.03 9.60
CA LEU A 114 -2.95 1.17 8.27
C LEU A 114 -2.69 2.55 7.67
N LYS A 115 -2.96 3.61 8.42
CA LYS A 115 -2.81 4.99 7.93
C LYS A 115 -1.35 5.38 7.70
N GLU A 116 -0.49 5.12 8.68
CA GLU A 116 0.92 5.50 8.59
C GLU A 116 1.65 4.63 7.57
N GLY A 117 1.37 3.32 7.54
CA GLY A 117 1.92 2.42 6.56
C GLY A 117 1.52 2.78 5.13
N ALA A 118 0.26 3.13 4.88
CA ALA A 118 -0.20 3.56 3.56
C ALA A 118 0.48 4.87 3.08
N ILE A 119 0.82 5.78 3.99
CA ILE A 119 1.58 6.99 3.63
C ILE A 119 3.04 6.69 3.36
N LEU A 120 3.65 5.76 4.10
CA LEU A 120 5.10 5.53 4.07
C LEU A 120 5.54 4.35 3.18
N HIS A 121 4.60 3.56 2.62
CA HIS A 121 4.94 2.34 1.89
C HIS A 121 5.97 2.57 0.78
N ASP A 122 5.86 3.66 0.08
CA ASP A 122 6.66 4.06 -1.06
C ASP A 122 7.84 5.01 -0.72
N PHE A 123 8.10 5.26 0.56
CA PHE A 123 9.11 6.24 1.00
C PHE A 123 10.50 5.98 0.41
N GLY A 124 10.86 4.72 0.21
CA GLY A 124 12.17 4.37 -0.36
C GLY A 124 12.39 4.80 -1.81
N LYS A 125 11.33 5.19 -2.53
CA LYS A 125 11.45 5.77 -3.88
C LYS A 125 12.28 7.05 -3.92
N VAL A 126 12.49 7.69 -2.79
CA VAL A 126 13.40 8.86 -2.66
C VAL A 126 14.82 8.58 -3.15
N LEU A 127 15.26 7.33 -3.10
CA LEU A 127 16.60 6.89 -3.55
C LEU A 127 16.60 6.11 -4.87
N ILE A 128 15.43 5.81 -5.45
CA ILE A 128 15.37 5.19 -6.78
C ILE A 128 15.76 6.23 -7.84
N PRO A 129 16.67 5.91 -8.79
CA PRO A 129 17.09 6.85 -9.83
C PRO A 129 15.90 7.46 -10.57
N ALA A 130 15.93 8.80 -10.73
CA ALA A 130 14.82 9.55 -11.35
C ALA A 130 14.54 9.10 -12.79
N GLU A 131 15.58 8.69 -13.52
CA GLU A 131 15.48 8.12 -14.85
C GLU A 131 14.70 6.80 -14.92
N ILE A 132 14.66 6.04 -13.82
CA ILE A 132 13.84 4.84 -13.68
C ILE A 132 12.43 5.20 -13.24
N LEU A 133 12.30 6.05 -12.20
CA LEU A 133 10.99 6.50 -11.70
C LEU A 133 10.13 7.16 -12.75
N ASN A 134 10.74 8.01 -13.59
CA ASN A 134 10.06 8.85 -14.58
C ASN A 134 10.16 8.29 -16.00
N LYS A 135 10.60 7.04 -16.18
CA LYS A 135 10.79 6.45 -17.51
C LYS A 135 9.47 6.41 -18.29
N LYS A 136 9.48 6.98 -19.47
CA LYS A 136 8.38 6.88 -20.44
C LYS A 136 8.51 5.57 -21.20
N GLY A 137 7.81 4.54 -20.75
CA GLY A 137 7.82 3.23 -21.40
C GLY A 137 8.02 2.07 -20.41
N VAL A 138 8.24 0.88 -20.97
CA VAL A 138 8.44 -0.32 -20.18
C VAL A 138 9.82 -0.32 -19.53
N LEU A 139 9.91 -0.66 -18.25
CA LEU A 139 11.18 -0.89 -17.57
C LEU A 139 11.83 -2.17 -18.10
N THR A 140 13.14 -2.18 -18.21
CA THR A 140 13.90 -3.42 -18.41
C THR A 140 13.89 -4.26 -17.14
N ASP A 141 14.31 -5.54 -17.23
CA ASP A 141 14.37 -6.42 -16.05
C ASP A 141 15.30 -5.87 -14.96
N ASP A 142 16.43 -5.25 -15.35
CA ASP A 142 17.34 -4.61 -14.40
C ASP A 142 16.72 -3.37 -13.75
N GLU A 143 15.99 -2.56 -14.50
CA GLU A 143 15.28 -1.39 -13.97
C GLU A 143 14.12 -1.81 -13.07
N HIS A 144 13.39 -2.88 -13.40
CA HIS A 144 12.38 -3.48 -12.52
C HIS A 144 13.01 -3.91 -11.20
N ARG A 145 14.13 -4.64 -11.26
CA ARG A 145 14.85 -5.06 -10.06
C ARG A 145 15.28 -3.88 -9.18
N ILE A 146 15.74 -2.79 -9.79
CA ILE A 146 16.10 -1.57 -9.04
C ILE A 146 14.84 -0.90 -8.46
N MET A 147 13.75 -0.82 -9.23
CA MET A 147 12.47 -0.28 -8.76
C MET A 147 11.96 -1.06 -7.54
N ASP A 148 12.01 -2.37 -7.56
CA ASP A 148 11.51 -3.25 -6.49
C ASP A 148 12.29 -3.07 -5.17
N LEU A 149 13.52 -2.56 -5.24
CA LEU A 149 14.31 -2.27 -4.04
C LEU A 149 13.72 -1.13 -3.18
N HIS A 150 12.76 -0.34 -3.67
CA HIS A 150 12.24 0.77 -2.87
C HIS A 150 11.62 0.30 -1.54
N SER A 151 10.99 -0.88 -1.49
CA SER A 151 10.45 -1.43 -0.25
C SER A 151 11.54 -1.76 0.78
N VAL A 152 12.65 -2.35 0.32
CA VAL A 152 13.84 -2.62 1.15
C VAL A 152 14.51 -1.32 1.59
N ILE A 153 14.70 -0.40 0.67
CA ILE A 153 15.31 0.92 0.92
C ILE A 153 14.46 1.71 1.93
N GLY A 154 13.14 1.72 1.77
CA GLY A 154 12.22 2.38 2.71
C GLY A 154 12.30 1.81 4.11
N TYR A 155 12.30 0.49 4.24
CA TYR A 155 12.51 -0.19 5.51
C TYR A 155 13.87 0.18 6.13
N GLU A 156 14.96 0.09 5.38
CA GLU A 156 16.30 0.41 5.86
C GLU A 156 16.44 1.87 6.30
N LEU A 157 15.83 2.81 5.56
CA LEU A 157 15.80 4.22 5.97
C LEU A 157 15.12 4.42 7.32
N LEU A 158 14.05 3.68 7.59
CA LEU A 158 13.15 3.95 8.70
C LEU A 158 13.29 2.99 9.89
N LYS A 159 13.98 1.83 9.75
CA LYS A 159 14.08 0.80 10.80
C LYS A 159 14.68 1.25 12.14
N ASN A 160 15.48 2.31 12.13
CA ASN A 160 16.12 2.86 13.33
C ASN A 160 15.40 4.13 13.84
N THR A 161 14.18 4.38 13.38
CA THR A 161 13.32 5.47 13.88
C THR A 161 12.36 4.93 14.96
N ASP A 162 11.50 5.78 15.48
CA ASP A 162 10.48 5.43 16.48
C ASP A 162 9.18 4.89 15.87
N LEU A 163 9.20 4.44 14.61
CA LEU A 163 8.06 3.78 13.96
C LEU A 163 7.81 2.39 14.56
N ASP A 164 6.54 2.05 14.67
CA ASP A 164 6.10 0.72 15.09
C ASP A 164 6.55 -0.37 14.09
N ASP A 165 6.97 -1.53 14.60
CA ASP A 165 7.46 -2.66 13.78
C ASP A 165 6.44 -3.14 12.75
N ASN A 166 5.13 -3.02 13.06
CA ASN A 166 4.09 -3.38 12.09
C ASN A 166 4.05 -2.41 10.90
N ILE A 167 4.37 -1.11 11.12
CA ILE A 167 4.50 -0.13 10.03
C ILE A 167 5.73 -0.45 9.20
N LEU A 168 6.86 -0.75 9.84
CA LEU A 168 8.10 -1.15 9.15
C LEU A 168 7.91 -2.43 8.34
N THR A 169 7.20 -3.41 8.91
CA THR A 169 6.83 -4.65 8.21
C THR A 169 5.98 -4.36 6.96
N LEU A 170 5.01 -3.45 7.06
CA LEU A 170 4.19 -3.05 5.95
C LEU A 170 5.03 -2.39 4.85
N ILE A 171 5.90 -1.44 5.19
CA ILE A 171 6.81 -0.78 4.24
C ILE A 171 7.69 -1.82 3.53
N ARG A 172 8.23 -2.79 4.28
CA ARG A 172 9.15 -3.80 3.75
C ARG A 172 8.50 -4.78 2.79
N TYR A 173 7.23 -5.14 3.02
CA TYR A 173 6.61 -6.29 2.40
C TYR A 173 5.38 -5.98 1.54
N HIS A 174 5.07 -4.71 1.26
CA HIS A 174 3.84 -4.35 0.52
C HIS A 174 3.80 -4.89 -0.92
N HIS A 175 4.93 -5.25 -1.54
CA HIS A 175 4.97 -5.89 -2.85
C HIS A 175 5.11 -7.41 -2.83
N GLU A 176 5.42 -8.03 -1.71
CA GLU A 176 5.65 -9.49 -1.66
C GLU A 176 4.39 -10.34 -1.85
N ASN A 177 3.26 -9.70 -2.17
CA ASN A 177 1.99 -10.38 -2.43
C ASN A 177 1.82 -10.88 -3.85
N SER A 178 2.56 -10.34 -4.81
CA SER A 178 2.25 -10.57 -6.21
C SER A 178 2.66 -11.96 -6.71
N ASP A 179 3.71 -12.57 -6.13
CA ASP A 179 4.38 -13.70 -6.77
C ASP A 179 4.35 -15.02 -5.99
N GLY A 180 3.63 -15.09 -4.87
CA GLY A 180 3.50 -16.34 -4.10
C GLY A 180 4.75 -16.77 -3.32
N HIS A 181 5.83 -16.00 -3.37
CA HIS A 181 7.09 -16.29 -2.67
C HIS A 181 7.09 -15.75 -1.23
N ARG A 182 6.15 -16.23 -0.40
CA ARG A 182 6.07 -15.75 0.98
C ARG A 182 6.51 -16.79 1.97
N ASN A 183 7.36 -16.32 2.86
CA ASN A 183 7.68 -17.04 4.09
C ASN A 183 6.81 -16.63 5.28
N PHE A 184 5.79 -15.77 5.08
CA PHE A 184 4.89 -15.33 6.15
C PHE A 184 3.46 -15.08 5.65
N VAL A 185 2.49 -15.19 6.57
CA VAL A 185 1.09 -14.82 6.28
C VAL A 185 0.95 -13.31 6.49
N PRO A 186 0.59 -12.53 5.46
CA PRO A 186 0.44 -11.10 5.60
C PRO A 186 -0.73 -10.79 6.55
N ASP A 187 -0.52 -9.83 7.43
CA ASP A 187 -1.60 -9.33 8.26
C ASP A 187 -2.64 -8.57 7.42
N ILE A 188 -3.76 -8.24 8.04
CA ILE A 188 -4.86 -7.59 7.34
C ILE A 188 -4.51 -6.16 6.90
N ASN A 189 -3.66 -5.43 7.67
CA ASN A 189 -3.26 -4.07 7.30
C ASN A 189 -2.45 -4.09 6.01
N LEU A 190 -1.49 -5.02 5.91
CA LEU A 190 -0.68 -5.21 4.70
C LEU A 190 -1.55 -5.56 3.50
N GLN A 191 -2.52 -6.47 3.66
CA GLN A 191 -3.42 -6.86 2.58
C GLN A 191 -4.30 -5.68 2.10
N ILE A 192 -4.78 -4.84 3.04
CA ILE A 192 -5.58 -3.65 2.70
C ILE A 192 -4.72 -2.63 1.95
N VAL A 193 -3.50 -2.34 2.42
CA VAL A 193 -2.62 -1.36 1.75
C VAL A 193 -2.24 -1.83 0.36
N ASN A 194 -1.89 -3.12 0.18
CA ASN A 194 -1.59 -3.67 -1.14
C ASN A 194 -2.76 -3.54 -2.13
N LEU A 195 -3.97 -3.79 -1.66
CA LEU A 195 -5.18 -3.64 -2.48
C LEU A 195 -5.44 -2.17 -2.83
N ALA A 196 -5.28 -1.28 -1.84
CA ALA A 196 -5.48 0.16 -2.02
C ALA A 196 -4.42 0.77 -2.95
N ASP A 197 -3.14 0.41 -2.78
CA ASP A 197 -2.05 0.82 -3.66
C ASP A 197 -2.32 0.39 -5.10
N LYS A 198 -2.66 -0.88 -5.32
CA LYS A 198 -3.00 -1.37 -6.66
C LYS A 198 -4.16 -0.61 -7.28
N TYR A 199 -5.24 -0.35 -6.52
CA TYR A 199 -6.38 0.40 -7.02
C TYR A 199 -6.00 1.86 -7.36
N SER A 200 -5.26 2.53 -6.47
CA SER A 200 -4.76 3.90 -6.68
C SER A 200 -3.87 3.96 -7.92
N ALA A 201 -2.90 3.05 -8.03
CA ALA A 201 -2.01 2.98 -9.21
C ALA A 201 -2.75 2.75 -10.54
N LEU A 202 -3.90 2.06 -10.53
CA LEU A 202 -4.71 1.85 -11.72
C LEU A 202 -5.57 3.07 -12.08
N THR A 203 -6.05 3.82 -11.10
CA THR A 203 -6.99 4.93 -11.27
C THR A 203 -6.35 6.31 -11.30
N GLU A 204 -5.06 6.41 -10.99
CA GLU A 204 -4.30 7.66 -11.12
C GLU A 204 -3.74 7.85 -12.53
N LYS A 205 -3.79 9.11 -13.00
CA LYS A 205 -3.09 9.51 -14.21
C LYS A 205 -1.59 9.63 -13.92
N ARG A 206 -0.77 8.89 -14.66
CA ARG A 206 0.69 8.97 -14.58
C ARG A 206 1.27 9.49 -15.89
N VAL A 207 2.51 9.97 -15.86
CA VAL A 207 3.20 10.55 -17.03
C VAL A 207 3.15 9.64 -18.27
N TYR A 208 3.09 8.33 -18.05
CA TYR A 208 3.15 7.29 -19.09
C TYR A 208 1.88 6.44 -19.22
N LYS A 209 0.82 6.75 -18.45
CA LYS A 209 -0.41 5.94 -18.42
C LYS A 209 -1.63 6.80 -18.13
N GLU A 210 -2.64 6.71 -18.98
CA GLU A 210 -3.94 7.28 -18.66
C GLU A 210 -4.62 6.52 -17.49
N ALA A 211 -5.37 7.25 -16.69
CA ALA A 211 -6.14 6.68 -15.61
C ALA A 211 -7.22 5.73 -16.15
N LEU A 212 -7.34 4.56 -15.54
CA LEU A 212 -8.47 3.67 -15.81
C LEU A 212 -9.71 4.18 -15.07
N THR A 213 -10.87 3.88 -15.62
CA THR A 213 -12.11 4.08 -14.87
C THR A 213 -12.16 3.18 -13.63
N PRO A 214 -12.88 3.56 -12.57
CA PRO A 214 -13.05 2.72 -11.39
C PRO A 214 -13.51 1.29 -11.74
N GLN A 215 -14.42 1.15 -12.70
CA GLN A 215 -14.93 -0.15 -13.15
C GLN A 215 -13.84 -0.99 -13.81
N GLN A 216 -13.01 -0.40 -14.68
CA GLN A 216 -11.89 -1.09 -15.31
C GLN A 216 -10.87 -1.56 -14.28
N ALA A 217 -10.55 -0.71 -13.29
CA ALA A 217 -9.65 -1.06 -12.20
C ALA A 217 -10.21 -2.24 -11.36
N LEU A 218 -11.49 -2.20 -11.01
CA LEU A 218 -12.16 -3.30 -10.29
C LEU A 218 -12.15 -4.60 -11.07
N MET A 219 -12.32 -4.58 -12.41
CA MET A 219 -12.24 -5.78 -13.24
C MET A 219 -10.86 -6.42 -13.22
N ILE A 220 -9.79 -5.61 -13.28
CA ILE A 220 -8.40 -6.09 -13.17
C ILE A 220 -8.17 -6.74 -11.80
N ILE A 221 -8.58 -6.06 -10.72
CA ILE A 221 -8.42 -6.56 -9.36
C ILE A 221 -9.24 -7.84 -9.14
N TYR A 222 -10.43 -7.95 -9.75
CA TYR A 222 -11.24 -9.16 -9.66
C TYR A 222 -10.51 -10.39 -10.23
N SER A 223 -9.71 -10.23 -11.28
CA SER A 223 -8.89 -11.33 -11.78
C SER A 223 -7.87 -11.85 -10.74
N ASP A 224 -7.41 -10.98 -9.84
CA ASP A 224 -6.53 -11.38 -8.72
C ASP A 224 -7.30 -12.08 -7.61
N VAL A 225 -8.57 -11.71 -7.39
CA VAL A 225 -9.46 -12.47 -6.49
C VAL A 225 -9.62 -13.90 -6.99
N GLN A 226 -9.87 -14.07 -8.30
CA GLN A 226 -10.01 -15.40 -8.93
C GLN A 226 -8.73 -16.25 -8.83
N LYS A 227 -7.57 -15.60 -8.82
CA LYS A 227 -6.25 -16.24 -8.63
C LYS A 227 -5.87 -16.44 -7.15
N GLY A 228 -6.74 -16.07 -6.21
CA GLY A 228 -6.46 -16.16 -4.77
C GLY A 228 -5.44 -15.15 -4.24
N LYS A 229 -5.06 -14.15 -5.04
CA LYS A 229 -4.09 -13.10 -4.65
C LYS A 229 -4.73 -12.00 -3.77
N VAL A 230 -6.03 -11.78 -3.92
CA VAL A 230 -6.81 -10.80 -3.15
C VAL A 230 -7.95 -11.52 -2.44
N HIS A 231 -8.11 -11.24 -1.15
CA HIS A 231 -9.17 -11.85 -0.36
C HIS A 231 -10.54 -11.28 -0.76
N PRO A 232 -11.57 -12.12 -1.01
CA PRO A 232 -12.89 -11.67 -1.49
C PRO A 232 -13.57 -10.60 -0.62
N PHE A 233 -13.44 -10.68 0.72
CA PHE A 233 -14.01 -9.67 1.62
C PHE A 233 -13.35 -8.31 1.47
N LEU A 234 -12.05 -8.25 1.22
CA LEU A 234 -11.33 -6.99 0.96
C LEU A 234 -11.79 -6.39 -0.36
N PHE A 235 -11.91 -7.22 -1.40
CA PHE A 235 -12.45 -6.78 -2.69
C PHE A 235 -13.88 -6.24 -2.57
N ASN A 236 -14.75 -6.94 -1.87
CA ASN A 236 -16.13 -6.49 -1.63
C ASN A 236 -16.18 -5.15 -0.87
N ALA A 237 -15.29 -4.95 0.10
CA ALA A 237 -15.17 -3.69 0.81
C ALA A 237 -14.71 -2.55 -0.11
N LEU A 238 -13.75 -2.81 -1.01
CA LEU A 238 -13.33 -1.86 -2.04
C LEU A 238 -14.49 -1.51 -2.99
N VAL A 239 -15.21 -2.51 -3.50
CA VAL A 239 -16.37 -2.28 -4.40
C VAL A 239 -17.41 -1.38 -3.72
N LYS A 240 -17.74 -1.63 -2.45
CA LYS A 240 -18.66 -0.78 -1.70
C LYS A 240 -18.16 0.66 -1.61
N SER A 241 -16.88 0.86 -1.24
CA SER A 241 -16.31 2.20 -1.11
C SER A 241 -16.33 2.98 -2.43
N VAL A 242 -16.09 2.30 -3.56
CA VAL A 242 -16.14 2.91 -4.90
C VAL A 242 -17.57 3.33 -5.26
N ASN A 243 -18.57 2.47 -4.97
CA ASN A 243 -19.97 2.77 -5.25
C ASN A 243 -20.50 3.94 -4.41
N GLU A 244 -20.16 4.02 -3.13
CA GLU A 244 -20.53 5.12 -2.24
C GLU A 244 -19.98 6.47 -2.73
N LYS A 245 -18.71 6.50 -3.17
CA LYS A 245 -18.12 7.70 -3.77
C LYS A 245 -18.82 8.11 -5.06
N THR A 246 -19.15 7.16 -5.93
CA THR A 246 -19.84 7.44 -7.20
C THR A 246 -21.27 7.97 -6.98
N ALA A 247 -22.00 7.41 -6.02
CA ALA A 247 -23.34 7.87 -5.66
C ALA A 247 -23.32 9.32 -5.14
N ASN A 248 -22.38 9.65 -4.27
CA ASN A 248 -22.24 10.98 -3.70
C ASN A 248 -21.89 12.05 -4.75
N VAL A 249 -21.09 11.72 -5.76
CA VAL A 249 -20.76 12.64 -6.87
C VAL A 249 -21.97 12.96 -7.73
N ASN A 250 -22.91 12.02 -7.91
CA ASN A 250 -24.13 12.23 -8.70
C ASN A 250 -25.16 13.09 -7.95
N VAL A 251 -25.20 13.02 -6.61
CA VAL A 251 -26.12 13.83 -5.78
C VAL A 251 -25.70 15.31 -5.72
N THR A 252 -24.40 15.60 -5.81
CA THR A 252 -23.88 16.98 -5.78
C THR A 252 -23.95 17.71 -7.12
N LYS A 253 -24.36 17.04 -8.20
CA LYS A 253 -24.51 17.61 -9.55
C LYS A 253 -25.97 17.91 -9.94
N CYS A 254 -26.92 17.63 -9.05
CA CYS A 254 -28.32 18.05 -9.13
C CYS A 254 -28.56 19.25 -8.24
#